data_90d3b1c2d0755e44977402dad6d0fddc
#
_entry.id   90d3b1c2d0755e44977402dad6d0fddc
#
_cell.length_a   1.000
_cell.length_b   1.000
_cell.length_c   1.000
_cell.angle_alpha   90.00
_cell.angle_beta   90.00
_cell.angle_gamma   90.00
#
_symmetry.space_group_name_H-M   'P 1'
#
loop_
_entity.id
_entity.type
_entity.pdbx_description
1 polymer ?
#
loop_
_entity_poly.entity_id
_entity_poly.type
_entity_poly.pdbx_seq_one_letter_code
_entity_poly.pdbx_strand_id
1 'polypeptide(L)'
;LQVLEQIFVLFNPSIQLQSNSNPLDWTSVFEVELTDIVWSNRSVPAGVDESIDIATLTFTCPIWISPPAKIKKQSIIQRIIANIHSVSSITDLGYDEDYADFFGDIDDTAEVVVTPGQYSVRVSGASAVLLDQAENVVPWANITEQQGDIRTTSLLKLNTSNDTNNFLGEVIGTITADPTTPSNLIFTLDTDTLPADTVNDVDKIIDPRENYPGDGTLAAATNGQRYLITEKITALGYPNWNIDADENDIIEYNGSAWVVSFNASSQTGNTHYTHNIFTSKQYQWTGTQWISSYEGEYKPGYWRIIL
;
A
#
# COMPACT_ATOMS: atom_id res chain seq x y z
N LEU A 1 -15.88 49.49 13.92
CA LEU A 1 -16.29 48.80 15.16
C LEU A 1 -16.78 47.38 14.95
N GLN A 2 -17.75 47.11 14.04
CA GLN A 2 -18.31 45.77 13.77
C GLN A 2 -17.25 44.72 13.44
N VAL A 3 -16.23 45.05 12.65
CA VAL A 3 -15.15 44.11 12.28
C VAL A 3 -14.33 43.74 13.52
N LEU A 4 -14.05 44.67 14.42
CA LEU A 4 -13.32 44.40 15.67
C LEU A 4 -14.13 43.51 16.61
N GLU A 5 -15.44 43.77 16.72
CA GLU A 5 -16.32 42.90 17.52
C GLU A 5 -16.32 41.46 17.03
N GLN A 6 -16.33 41.23 15.70
CA GLN A 6 -16.24 39.91 15.13
C GLN A 6 -14.89 39.22 15.42
N ILE A 7 -13.79 40.00 15.39
CA ILE A 7 -12.47 39.46 15.76
C ILE A 7 -12.44 39.07 17.22
N PHE A 8 -13.00 39.90 18.12
CA PHE A 8 -13.04 39.62 19.56
C PHE A 8 -13.90 38.38 19.89
N VAL A 9 -15.01 38.19 19.20
CA VAL A 9 -15.83 36.98 19.35
C VAL A 9 -15.07 35.74 18.91
N LEU A 10 -14.28 35.86 17.83
CA LEU A 10 -13.50 34.76 17.32
C LEU A 10 -12.34 34.36 18.23
N PHE A 11 -11.67 35.34 18.83
CA PHE A 11 -10.53 35.17 19.74
C PHE A 11 -10.95 35.33 21.22
N ASN A 12 -11.84 34.55 21.73
CA ASN A 12 -12.32 34.66 23.11
C ASN A 12 -11.73 33.59 24.07
N PRO A 13 -10.52 33.75 24.62
CA PRO A 13 -9.43 34.70 24.27
C PRO A 13 -8.54 34.18 23.14
N SER A 14 -8.70 32.97 22.71
CA SER A 14 -7.79 32.30 21.76
C SER A 14 -8.53 31.50 20.68
N ILE A 15 -7.86 31.24 19.59
CA ILE A 15 -8.32 30.37 18.51
C ILE A 15 -7.30 29.28 18.26
N GLN A 16 -7.77 28.03 18.03
CA GLN A 16 -6.92 26.92 17.64
C GLN A 16 -6.76 26.91 16.14
N LEU A 17 -5.52 26.87 15.68
CA LEU A 17 -5.16 26.71 14.28
C LEU A 17 -4.44 25.39 14.08
N GLN A 18 -4.72 24.77 12.95
CA GLN A 18 -4.16 23.51 12.55
C GLN A 18 -3.21 23.71 11.36
N SER A 19 -2.02 23.16 11.43
CA SER A 19 -1.02 23.23 10.36
C SER A 19 -0.38 21.87 10.12
N ASN A 20 -0.23 21.52 8.87
CA ASN A 20 0.45 20.31 8.39
C ASN A 20 1.72 20.64 7.57
N SER A 21 2.33 21.77 7.82
CA SER A 21 3.55 22.22 7.11
C SER A 21 4.85 21.58 7.60
N ASN A 22 4.80 20.52 8.40
CA ASN A 22 6.01 19.83 8.84
C ASN A 22 6.36 18.66 7.91
N PRO A 23 7.68 18.31 7.76
CA PRO A 23 8.13 17.28 6.85
C PRO A 23 7.75 15.84 7.26
N LEU A 24 7.10 15.67 8.42
CA LEU A 24 6.67 14.37 8.94
C LEU A 24 5.17 14.14 8.78
N ASP A 25 4.47 15.02 8.08
CA ASP A 25 3.03 15.00 7.83
C ASP A 25 2.15 14.92 9.10
N TRP A 26 2.69 15.40 10.22
CA TRP A 26 1.93 15.50 11.46
C TRP A 26 1.13 16.79 11.49
N THR A 27 -0.13 16.67 11.78
CA THR A 27 -0.97 17.82 12.02
C THR A 27 -0.59 18.45 13.38
N SER A 28 -0.05 19.67 13.34
CA SER A 28 0.25 20.43 14.55
C SER A 28 -0.91 21.36 14.86
N VAL A 29 -1.40 21.31 16.09
CA VAL A 29 -2.39 22.25 16.61
C VAL A 29 -1.67 23.26 17.47
N PHE A 30 -1.87 24.54 17.21
CA PHE A 30 -1.34 25.62 18.03
C PHE A 30 -2.42 26.63 18.29
N GLU A 31 -2.27 27.31 19.40
CA GLU A 31 -3.21 28.32 19.92
C GLU A 31 -2.68 29.71 19.63
N VAL A 32 -3.50 30.52 18.99
CA VAL A 32 -3.22 31.95 18.78
C VAL A 32 -4.04 32.76 19.77
N GLU A 33 -3.36 33.51 20.62
CA GLU A 33 -3.97 34.31 21.65
C GLU A 33 -3.88 35.79 21.29
N LEU A 34 -4.97 36.54 21.50
CA LEU A 34 -4.99 37.99 21.41
C LEU A 34 -4.51 38.56 22.75
N THR A 35 -3.32 39.14 22.76
CA THR A 35 -2.65 39.57 24.00
C THR A 35 -2.81 41.07 24.32
N ASP A 36 -2.95 41.92 23.31
CA ASP A 36 -3.06 43.33 23.52
C ASP A 36 -3.84 44.05 22.41
N ILE A 37 -4.48 45.17 22.80
CA ILE A 37 -5.25 46.02 21.91
C ILE A 37 -4.91 47.46 22.23
N VAL A 38 -4.25 48.15 21.31
CA VAL A 38 -3.88 49.56 21.46
C VAL A 38 -4.68 50.42 20.49
N TRP A 39 -5.36 51.37 21.04
CA TRP A 39 -6.06 52.40 20.27
C TRP A 39 -5.21 53.63 20.09
N SER A 40 -5.10 54.15 18.89
CA SER A 40 -4.46 55.43 18.62
C SER A 40 -5.31 56.22 17.65
N ASN A 41 -5.39 57.53 17.91
CA ASN A 41 -6.08 58.45 17.01
C ASN A 41 -5.03 59.32 16.32
N ARG A 42 -5.11 59.40 15.02
CA ARG A 42 -4.25 60.25 14.18
C ARG A 42 -5.07 61.41 13.65
N SER A 43 -4.82 62.61 14.14
CA SER A 43 -5.42 63.80 13.57
C SER A 43 -4.84 64.09 12.17
N VAL A 44 -5.73 64.34 11.21
CA VAL A 44 -5.38 64.80 9.87
C VAL A 44 -5.14 66.30 9.90
N PRO A 45 -4.23 66.88 9.05
CA PRO A 45 -3.93 68.30 9.04
C PRO A 45 -5.18 69.17 8.83
N ALA A 46 -5.12 70.37 9.42
CA ALA A 46 -6.23 71.33 9.49
C ALA A 46 -6.91 71.55 8.14
N GLY A 47 -8.21 71.20 8.09
CA GLY A 47 -9.07 71.38 6.92
C GLY A 47 -9.92 70.19 6.52
N VAL A 48 -9.72 69.06 7.19
CA VAL A 48 -10.53 67.85 7.02
C VAL A 48 -11.10 67.44 8.35
N ASP A 49 -12.42 67.40 8.47
CA ASP A 49 -13.14 67.05 9.71
C ASP A 49 -13.14 65.54 10.03
N GLU A 50 -12.15 64.78 9.53
CA GLU A 50 -12.07 63.33 9.73
C GLU A 50 -10.86 62.97 10.59
N SER A 51 -11.08 62.22 11.66
CA SER A 51 -10.04 61.55 12.43
C SER A 51 -9.91 60.10 12.00
N ILE A 52 -8.68 59.64 11.88
CA ILE A 52 -8.43 58.21 11.61
C ILE A 52 -8.15 57.50 12.90
N ASP A 53 -9.06 56.61 13.30
CA ASP A 53 -8.88 55.74 14.44
C ASP A 53 -8.15 54.46 14.02
N ILE A 54 -7.04 54.18 14.67
CA ILE A 54 -6.21 53.01 14.39
C ILE A 54 -6.29 52.06 15.58
N ALA A 55 -6.70 50.85 15.37
CA ALA A 55 -6.63 49.78 16.33
C ALA A 55 -5.49 48.80 15.96
N THR A 56 -4.52 48.68 16.85
CA THR A 56 -3.43 47.71 16.71
C THR A 56 -3.73 46.53 17.60
N LEU A 57 -3.83 45.36 17.01
CA LEU A 57 -4.09 44.09 17.67
C LEU A 57 -2.78 43.29 17.70
N THR A 58 -2.37 42.85 18.87
CA THR A 58 -1.17 42.02 19.05
C THR A 58 -1.59 40.61 19.38
N PHE A 59 -1.08 39.68 18.57
CA PHE A 59 -1.32 38.24 18.74
C PHE A 59 -0.03 37.54 19.14
N THR A 60 -0.13 36.59 20.04
CA THR A 60 0.95 35.66 20.39
C THR A 60 0.63 34.28 19.81
N CYS A 61 1.58 33.74 19.06
CA CYS A 61 1.49 32.41 18.45
C CYS A 61 2.75 31.62 18.76
N PRO A 62 2.68 30.50 19.48
CA PRO A 62 3.83 29.62 19.67
C PRO A 62 4.21 28.96 18.35
N ILE A 63 5.45 29.14 17.92
CA ILE A 63 5.98 28.50 16.72
C ILE A 63 6.90 27.36 17.16
N TRP A 64 6.59 26.14 16.73
CA TRP A 64 7.48 25.00 16.91
C TRP A 64 8.58 25.04 15.85
N ILE A 65 9.79 25.37 16.27
CA ILE A 65 10.97 25.28 15.42
C ILE A 65 11.59 23.91 15.66
N SER A 66 11.35 22.98 14.76
CA SER A 66 12.07 21.71 14.78
C SER A 66 13.53 22.00 14.43
N PRO A 67 14.50 21.70 15.30
CA PRO A 67 15.90 21.81 14.92
C PRO A 67 16.11 20.88 13.72
N PRO A 68 16.97 21.26 12.75
CA PRO A 68 17.30 20.38 11.64
C PRO A 68 17.83 19.09 12.24
N ALA A 69 17.10 18.01 12.04
CA ALA A 69 17.49 16.72 12.54
C ALA A 69 18.84 16.39 11.94
N LYS A 70 19.90 16.44 12.75
CA LYS A 70 21.17 15.85 12.40
C LYS A 70 20.98 14.34 12.47
N ILE A 71 20.40 13.78 11.42
CA ILE A 71 20.24 12.34 11.26
C ILE A 71 21.62 11.75 11.07
N LYS A 72 22.30 11.41 12.17
CA LYS A 72 23.58 10.71 12.11
C LYS A 72 23.46 9.25 11.69
N LYS A 73 22.33 8.64 11.88
CA LYS A 73 21.86 7.35 11.36
C LYS A 73 20.36 7.33 11.61
N GLN A 74 19.56 7.13 10.58
CA GLN A 74 18.19 6.70 10.79
C GLN A 74 18.25 5.27 11.35
N SER A 75 18.14 5.13 12.66
CA SER A 75 17.46 3.97 13.16
C SER A 75 15.99 4.19 12.85
N ILE A 76 15.55 3.69 11.72
CA ILE A 76 14.14 3.55 11.42
C ILE A 76 13.55 2.88 12.65
N ILE A 77 12.47 3.43 13.19
CA ILE A 77 11.68 2.73 14.19
C ILE A 77 11.19 1.48 13.47
N GLN A 78 11.92 0.38 13.62
CA GLN A 78 11.61 -0.90 12.97
C GLN A 78 10.38 -1.55 13.60
N ARG A 79 9.87 -0.99 14.68
CA ARG A 79 8.75 -1.56 15.42
C ARG A 79 8.02 -0.49 16.22
N ILE A 80 6.76 -0.25 15.86
CA ILE A 80 5.79 0.45 16.73
C ILE A 80 4.87 -0.64 17.26
N ILE A 81 4.96 -0.97 18.54
CA ILE A 81 4.01 -1.86 19.20
C ILE A 81 2.98 -0.94 19.86
N ALA A 82 1.79 -0.85 19.30
CA ALA A 82 0.64 -0.28 19.97
C ALA A 82 -0.16 -1.42 20.59
N ASN A 83 0.03 -1.68 21.87
CA ASN A 83 -0.85 -2.57 22.62
C ASN A 83 -2.11 -1.78 22.97
N ILE A 84 -3.13 -1.88 22.15
CA ILE A 84 -4.45 -1.37 22.45
C ILE A 84 -5.19 -2.53 23.13
N HIS A 85 -5.32 -2.45 24.44
CA HIS A 85 -6.14 -3.40 25.18
C HIS A 85 -7.61 -2.95 25.02
N SER A 86 -8.40 -3.76 24.35
CA SER A 86 -9.84 -3.68 24.44
C SER A 86 -10.23 -4.12 25.85
N VAL A 87 -10.76 -3.20 26.62
CA VAL A 87 -11.41 -3.54 27.89
C VAL A 87 -12.81 -3.99 27.51
N SER A 88 -13.00 -5.30 27.49
CA SER A 88 -14.27 -5.94 27.08
C SER A 88 -15.45 -5.62 28.01
N SER A 89 -15.20 -4.95 29.13
CA SER A 89 -16.23 -4.42 30.03
C SER A 89 -15.59 -3.37 30.97
N ILE A 90 -16.10 -2.15 30.93
CA ILE A 90 -15.73 -1.07 31.87
C ILE A 90 -16.08 -1.46 33.30
N THR A 91 -17.00 -2.39 33.53
CA THR A 91 -17.36 -2.93 34.83
C THR A 91 -16.18 -3.63 35.54
N ASP A 92 -15.23 -4.20 34.80
CA ASP A 92 -14.02 -4.81 35.38
C ASP A 92 -13.04 -3.81 35.98
N LEU A 93 -13.16 -2.51 35.61
CA LEU A 93 -12.37 -1.41 36.18
C LEU A 93 -13.09 -0.68 37.33
N GLY A 94 -14.31 -1.09 37.70
CA GLY A 94 -15.07 -0.49 38.78
C GLY A 94 -15.69 0.87 38.45
N TYR A 95 -15.86 1.20 37.18
CA TYR A 95 -16.58 2.38 36.71
C TYR A 95 -18.04 2.02 36.41
N ASP A 96 -18.95 2.96 36.71
CA ASP A 96 -20.39 2.78 36.55
C ASP A 96 -20.80 2.77 35.05
N GLU A 97 -21.87 2.06 34.70
CA GLU A 97 -22.37 1.85 33.33
C GLU A 97 -22.66 3.13 32.55
N ASP A 98 -22.86 4.26 33.23
CA ASP A 98 -23.08 5.58 32.62
C ASP A 98 -21.87 6.14 31.83
N TYR A 99 -20.67 5.55 32.00
CA TYR A 99 -19.47 5.97 31.27
C TYR A 99 -19.36 5.36 29.89
N ALA A 100 -20.00 4.24 29.63
CA ALA A 100 -19.98 3.58 28.31
C ALA A 100 -20.71 4.43 27.25
N ASP A 101 -21.80 5.12 27.67
CA ASP A 101 -22.57 6.02 26.78
C ASP A 101 -21.81 7.31 26.42
N PHE A 102 -20.81 7.72 27.23
CA PHE A 102 -20.04 8.93 27.01
C PHE A 102 -18.88 8.74 26.01
N PHE A 103 -18.29 7.55 25.95
CA PHE A 103 -17.19 7.26 25.05
C PHE A 103 -17.61 6.60 23.72
N GLY A 104 -18.91 6.32 23.56
CA GLY A 104 -19.41 5.55 22.43
C GLY A 104 -18.95 4.08 22.47
N ASP A 105 -19.52 3.25 21.66
CA ASP A 105 -18.99 1.91 21.39
C ASP A 105 -17.52 2.06 21.01
N ILE A 106 -16.61 1.63 21.89
CA ILE A 106 -15.22 1.48 21.56
C ILE A 106 -15.20 0.37 20.52
N ASP A 107 -15.09 0.77 19.27
CA ASP A 107 -15.03 -0.15 18.15
C ASP A 107 -13.93 -1.18 18.44
N ASP A 108 -14.30 -2.44 18.62
CA ASP A 108 -13.44 -3.58 18.93
C ASP A 108 -12.51 -3.93 17.74
N THR A 109 -12.36 -3.00 16.80
CA THR A 109 -11.61 -3.13 15.55
C THR A 109 -10.25 -2.43 15.58
N ALA A 110 -9.58 -2.37 16.74
CA ALA A 110 -8.20 -1.86 16.79
C ALA A 110 -7.28 -2.73 15.92
N GLU A 111 -6.85 -2.19 14.80
CA GLU A 111 -5.92 -2.85 13.90
C GLU A 111 -4.48 -2.69 14.41
N VAL A 112 -3.80 -3.80 14.59
CA VAL A 112 -2.37 -3.83 14.93
C VAL A 112 -1.56 -4.08 13.67
N VAL A 113 -0.83 -3.06 13.21
CA VAL A 113 0.07 -3.18 12.05
C VAL A 113 1.43 -3.70 12.52
N VAL A 114 1.83 -4.84 11.98
CA VAL A 114 3.08 -5.51 12.32
C VAL A 114 3.98 -5.63 11.10
N THR A 115 5.21 -5.14 11.23
CA THR A 115 6.27 -5.25 10.21
C THR A 115 7.56 -5.81 10.87
N PRO A 116 7.62 -7.12 11.15
CA PRO A 116 8.79 -7.69 11.81
C PRO A 116 10.04 -7.56 10.93
N GLY A 117 11.03 -6.83 11.41
CA GLY A 117 12.27 -6.57 10.68
C GLY A 117 13.23 -7.75 10.53
N GLN A 118 12.85 -8.94 10.97
CA GLN A 118 13.72 -10.13 11.00
C GLN A 118 13.16 -11.34 10.24
N TYR A 119 11.92 -11.26 9.77
CA TYR A 119 11.27 -12.36 9.07
C TYR A 119 10.90 -11.97 7.64
N SER A 120 11.06 -12.93 6.72
CA SER A 120 10.48 -12.87 5.36
C SER A 120 9.15 -13.61 5.34
N VAL A 121 8.29 -13.26 4.38
CA VAL A 121 7.05 -14.02 4.09
C VAL A 121 7.14 -14.59 2.70
N ARG A 122 6.92 -15.90 2.56
CA ARG A 122 6.78 -16.55 1.25
C ARG A 122 5.33 -16.85 1.00
N VAL A 123 4.83 -16.34 -0.15
CA VAL A 123 3.48 -16.58 -0.62
C VAL A 123 3.53 -17.48 -1.85
N SER A 124 2.75 -18.56 -1.84
CA SER A 124 2.60 -19.47 -2.96
C SER A 124 1.16 -19.98 -3.04
N GLY A 125 0.44 -19.55 -4.05
CA GLY A 125 -1.00 -19.79 -4.18
C GLY A 125 -1.76 -19.23 -3.00
N ALA A 126 -2.50 -20.08 -2.31
CA ALA A 126 -3.26 -19.74 -1.10
C ALA A 126 -2.46 -19.95 0.20
N SER A 127 -1.15 -20.10 0.15
CA SER A 127 -0.30 -20.38 1.30
C SER A 127 0.63 -19.22 1.59
N ALA A 128 0.73 -18.80 2.85
CA ALA A 128 1.69 -17.82 3.33
C ALA A 128 2.46 -18.40 4.52
N VAL A 129 3.77 -18.51 4.40
CA VAL A 129 4.67 -19.03 5.44
C VAL A 129 5.66 -17.97 5.89
N LEU A 130 5.97 -17.97 7.18
CA LEU A 130 6.98 -17.11 7.78
C LEU A 130 8.34 -17.79 7.69
N LEU A 131 9.37 -17.03 7.30
CA LEU A 131 10.75 -17.51 7.15
C LEU A 131 11.68 -16.73 8.08
N ASP A 132 12.63 -17.44 8.69
CA ASP A 132 13.74 -16.81 9.41
C ASP A 132 14.85 -16.33 8.47
N GLN A 133 15.92 -15.74 9.02
CA GLN A 133 17.07 -15.25 8.24
C GLN A 133 17.85 -16.38 7.52
N ALA A 134 17.64 -17.64 7.93
CA ALA A 134 18.25 -18.81 7.31
C ALA A 134 17.29 -19.53 6.33
N GLU A 135 16.18 -18.84 5.95
CA GLU A 135 15.12 -19.33 5.05
C GLU A 135 14.36 -20.57 5.57
N ASN A 136 14.45 -20.88 6.87
CA ASN A 136 13.66 -21.94 7.47
C ASN A 136 12.24 -21.44 7.76
N VAL A 137 11.25 -22.31 7.54
CA VAL A 137 9.88 -22.04 7.94
C VAL A 137 9.76 -22.04 9.46
N VAL A 138 9.21 -20.95 10.00
CA VAL A 138 8.98 -20.78 11.44
C VAL A 138 7.51 -20.57 11.72
N PRO A 139 7.02 -20.89 12.93
CA PRO A 139 5.62 -20.70 13.29
C PRO A 139 5.23 -19.22 13.30
N TRP A 140 4.02 -18.92 12.84
CA TRP A 140 3.42 -17.58 12.95
C TRP A 140 3.23 -17.14 14.41
N ALA A 141 3.17 -18.09 15.36
CA ALA A 141 3.17 -17.81 16.79
C ALA A 141 4.32 -16.90 17.23
N ASN A 142 5.47 -16.94 16.57
CA ASN A 142 6.60 -16.04 16.84
C ASN A 142 6.21 -14.54 16.72
N ILE A 143 5.14 -14.24 15.98
CA ILE A 143 4.61 -12.89 15.82
C ILE A 143 3.35 -12.73 16.65
N THR A 144 2.40 -13.68 16.56
CA THR A 144 1.08 -13.55 17.16
C THR A 144 1.15 -13.57 18.69
N GLU A 145 2.02 -14.35 19.31
CA GLU A 145 2.21 -14.34 20.78
C GLU A 145 2.63 -12.97 21.34
N GLN A 146 3.24 -12.13 20.50
CA GLN A 146 3.74 -10.81 20.92
C GLN A 146 2.86 -9.65 20.48
N GLN A 147 2.06 -9.83 19.44
CA GLN A 147 1.38 -8.73 18.74
C GLN A 147 -0.15 -8.86 18.76
N GLY A 148 -0.68 -10.06 18.88
CA GLY A 148 -2.10 -10.37 18.83
C GLY A 148 -2.42 -11.53 17.90
N ASP A 149 -3.61 -12.08 18.04
CA ASP A 149 -4.06 -13.24 17.28
C ASP A 149 -4.58 -12.86 15.89
N ILE A 150 -4.48 -13.82 14.98
CA ILE A 150 -5.05 -13.70 13.65
C ILE A 150 -6.56 -13.83 13.73
N ARG A 151 -7.26 -12.81 13.25
CA ARG A 151 -8.73 -12.71 13.18
C ARG A 151 -9.21 -12.94 11.75
N THR A 152 -10.51 -13.06 11.58
CA THR A 152 -11.14 -13.17 10.25
C THR A 152 -10.97 -11.90 9.39
N THR A 153 -10.70 -10.76 10.03
CA THR A 153 -10.42 -9.47 9.39
C THR A 153 -8.94 -9.19 9.18
N SER A 154 -8.06 -10.09 9.63
CA SER A 154 -6.62 -9.90 9.49
C SER A 154 -6.18 -9.90 8.04
N LEU A 155 -5.29 -8.98 7.70
CA LEU A 155 -4.80 -8.77 6.34
C LEU A 155 -3.29 -8.96 6.26
N LEU A 156 -2.83 -9.55 5.17
CA LEU A 156 -1.43 -9.54 4.77
C LEU A 156 -1.29 -8.61 3.56
N LYS A 157 -0.43 -7.60 3.70
CA LYS A 157 -0.12 -6.63 2.66
C LYS A 157 1.30 -6.87 2.16
N LEU A 158 1.43 -7.01 0.85
CA LEU A 158 2.66 -7.35 0.15
C LEU A 158 3.04 -6.19 -0.76
N ASN A 159 4.23 -5.66 -0.60
CA ASN A 159 4.73 -4.61 -1.47
C ASN A 159 5.45 -5.22 -2.67
N THR A 160 4.89 -5.05 -3.85
CA THR A 160 5.46 -5.54 -5.12
C THR A 160 6.47 -4.56 -5.73
N SER A 161 6.59 -3.34 -5.18
CA SER A 161 7.57 -2.35 -5.62
C SER A 161 8.92 -2.55 -4.92
N ASN A 162 9.99 -2.04 -5.52
CA ASN A 162 11.31 -2.02 -4.89
C ASN A 162 11.48 -0.90 -3.85
N ASP A 163 10.43 -0.14 -3.56
CA ASP A 163 10.44 0.94 -2.58
C ASP A 163 9.81 0.48 -1.26
N THR A 164 10.66 0.19 -0.28
CA THR A 164 10.25 -0.24 1.08
C THR A 164 9.51 0.83 1.87
N ASN A 165 9.58 2.08 1.44
CA ASN A 165 8.92 3.20 2.13
C ASN A 165 7.59 3.59 1.49
N ASN A 166 7.32 3.08 0.29
CA ASN A 166 6.12 3.42 -0.47
C ASN A 166 5.31 2.17 -0.79
N PHE A 167 4.28 1.95 0.01
CA PHE A 167 3.34 0.85 -0.17
C PHE A 167 2.20 1.18 -1.15
N LEU A 168 2.41 2.08 -2.11
CA LEU A 168 1.39 2.45 -3.11
C LEU A 168 1.08 1.34 -4.12
N GLY A 169 1.89 0.31 -4.21
CA GLY A 169 1.68 -0.85 -5.07
C GLY A 169 1.45 -2.12 -4.24
N GLU A 170 0.59 -2.06 -3.23
CA GLU A 170 0.32 -3.20 -2.35
C GLU A 170 -0.63 -4.20 -2.98
N VAL A 171 -0.25 -5.47 -2.91
CA VAL A 171 -1.17 -6.58 -3.07
C VAL A 171 -1.66 -6.98 -1.68
N ILE A 172 -2.95 -7.05 -1.50
CA ILE A 172 -3.60 -7.30 -0.23
C ILE A 172 -4.35 -8.63 -0.29
N GLY A 173 -4.35 -9.34 0.81
CA GLY A 173 -5.21 -10.51 0.98
C GLY A 173 -5.55 -10.74 2.43
N THR A 174 -6.69 -11.35 2.66
CA THR A 174 -7.11 -11.82 3.98
C THR A 174 -6.32 -13.05 4.36
N ILE A 175 -6.01 -13.17 5.65
CA ILE A 175 -5.30 -14.33 6.21
C ILE A 175 -6.14 -15.01 7.27
N THR A 176 -6.08 -16.34 7.29
CA THR A 176 -6.67 -17.15 8.33
C THR A 176 -5.69 -18.25 8.73
N ALA A 177 -5.79 -18.74 9.97
CA ALA A 177 -4.97 -19.84 10.42
C ALA A 177 -5.28 -21.12 9.62
N ASP A 178 -4.24 -21.85 9.21
CA ASP A 178 -4.40 -23.15 8.59
C ASP A 178 -4.66 -24.19 9.70
N PRO A 179 -5.83 -24.85 9.70
CA PRO A 179 -6.18 -25.82 10.73
C PRO A 179 -5.32 -27.10 10.69
N THR A 180 -4.62 -27.33 9.59
CA THR A 180 -3.81 -28.53 9.37
C THR A 180 -2.32 -28.28 9.59
N THR A 181 -1.86 -27.06 9.35
CA THR A 181 -0.44 -26.72 9.39
C THR A 181 -0.24 -25.40 10.14
N PRO A 182 0.09 -25.43 11.45
CA PRO A 182 0.19 -24.22 12.28
C PRO A 182 1.26 -23.20 11.82
N SER A 183 2.22 -23.62 11.01
CA SER A 183 3.25 -22.73 10.43
C SER A 183 2.82 -22.09 9.12
N ASN A 184 1.60 -22.36 8.64
CA ASN A 184 1.04 -21.82 7.42
C ASN A 184 -0.17 -20.95 7.74
N LEU A 185 -0.35 -19.87 6.97
CA LEU A 185 -1.60 -19.14 6.90
C LEU A 185 -2.24 -19.38 5.53
N ILE A 186 -3.56 -19.51 5.53
CA ILE A 186 -4.34 -19.48 4.30
C ILE A 186 -4.45 -18.02 3.88
N PHE A 187 -3.91 -17.71 2.71
CA PHE A 187 -3.93 -16.38 2.10
C PHE A 187 -5.00 -16.34 1.00
N THR A 188 -5.97 -15.47 1.16
CA THR A 188 -6.99 -15.23 0.13
C THR A 188 -6.77 -13.87 -0.48
N LEU A 189 -6.30 -13.87 -1.72
CA LEU A 189 -5.95 -12.67 -2.48
C LEU A 189 -7.19 -11.81 -2.74
N ASP A 190 -7.05 -10.51 -2.52
CA ASP A 190 -7.96 -9.49 -3.02
C ASP A 190 -7.51 -9.09 -4.44
N THR A 191 -8.22 -9.60 -5.44
CA THR A 191 -7.87 -9.41 -6.86
C THR A 191 -7.96 -7.95 -7.30
N ASP A 192 -8.74 -7.12 -6.62
CA ASP A 192 -8.89 -5.69 -6.93
C ASP A 192 -7.62 -4.88 -6.58
N THR A 193 -6.73 -5.46 -5.79
CA THR A 193 -5.45 -4.84 -5.40
C THR A 193 -4.30 -5.18 -6.34
N LEU A 194 -4.51 -6.07 -7.31
CA LEU A 194 -3.49 -6.40 -8.30
C LEU A 194 -3.18 -5.18 -9.18
N PRO A 195 -1.92 -5.03 -9.61
CA PRO A 195 -1.58 -4.02 -10.61
C PRO A 195 -2.41 -4.18 -11.89
N ALA A 196 -2.75 -3.07 -12.54
CA ALA A 196 -3.44 -3.13 -13.82
C ALA A 196 -2.59 -3.83 -14.90
N ASP A 197 -3.22 -4.68 -15.71
CA ASP A 197 -2.55 -5.29 -16.84
C ASP A 197 -2.08 -4.23 -17.84
N THR A 198 -0.82 -4.32 -18.25
CA THR A 198 -0.19 -3.42 -19.22
C THR A 198 -0.05 -4.07 -20.59
N VAL A 199 -0.24 -5.38 -20.65
CA VAL A 199 -0.24 -6.22 -21.85
C VAL A 199 -1.55 -6.99 -21.85
N ASN A 200 -2.19 -7.12 -23.00
CA ASN A 200 -3.44 -7.87 -23.12
C ASN A 200 -3.27 -9.30 -22.63
N ASP A 201 -4.34 -9.86 -22.12
CA ASP A 201 -4.40 -11.22 -21.56
C ASP A 201 -3.83 -12.27 -22.50
N VAL A 202 -3.28 -13.32 -21.92
CA VAL A 202 -2.86 -14.51 -22.65
C VAL A 202 -3.81 -15.67 -22.34
N ASP A 203 -4.16 -16.44 -23.36
CA ASP A 203 -5.03 -17.61 -23.19
C ASP A 203 -4.34 -18.70 -22.37
N LYS A 204 -3.05 -18.94 -22.65
CA LYS A 204 -2.24 -19.94 -21.94
C LYS A 204 -0.75 -19.58 -21.99
N ILE A 205 -0.01 -20.20 -21.07
CA ILE A 205 1.45 -20.33 -21.14
C ILE A 205 1.73 -21.72 -21.71
N ILE A 206 2.56 -21.81 -22.75
CA ILE A 206 2.80 -23.06 -23.47
C ILE A 206 4.28 -23.29 -23.78
N ASP A 207 4.69 -24.54 -23.85
CA ASP A 207 5.89 -24.91 -24.58
C ASP A 207 5.51 -25.05 -26.07
N PRO A 208 5.91 -24.14 -26.96
CA PRO A 208 5.51 -24.14 -28.36
C PRO A 208 6.21 -25.22 -29.21
N ARG A 209 7.20 -25.90 -28.64
CA ARG A 209 7.88 -27.03 -29.28
C ARG A 209 7.06 -28.30 -29.19
N GLU A 210 6.32 -28.46 -28.08
CA GLU A 210 5.50 -29.64 -27.81
C GLU A 210 4.02 -29.42 -28.13
N ASN A 211 3.55 -28.16 -28.04
CA ASN A 211 2.14 -27.80 -28.19
C ASN A 211 1.97 -26.85 -29.37
N TYR A 212 1.09 -27.17 -30.30
CA TYR A 212 0.75 -26.30 -31.43
C TYR A 212 -0.73 -26.41 -31.83
N PRO A 213 -1.28 -25.40 -32.52
CA PRO A 213 -2.69 -25.37 -32.88
C PRO A 213 -3.09 -26.50 -33.80
N GLY A 214 -4.16 -27.22 -33.43
CA GLY A 214 -4.73 -28.29 -34.25
C GLY A 214 -4.06 -29.65 -34.11
N ASP A 215 -3.08 -29.83 -33.22
CA ASP A 215 -2.44 -31.12 -32.91
C ASP A 215 -3.20 -31.97 -31.87
N GLY A 216 -4.27 -31.42 -31.28
CA GLY A 216 -5.04 -32.00 -30.17
C GLY A 216 -4.62 -31.51 -28.79
N THR A 217 -3.48 -30.82 -28.67
CA THR A 217 -3.05 -30.18 -27.42
C THR A 217 -3.56 -28.73 -27.30
N LEU A 218 -3.63 -28.05 -28.44
CA LEU A 218 -4.23 -26.73 -28.58
C LEU A 218 -5.36 -26.76 -29.61
N ALA A 219 -6.39 -25.93 -29.34
CA ALA A 219 -7.46 -25.70 -30.31
C ALA A 219 -6.91 -25.05 -31.60
N ALA A 220 -7.67 -25.14 -32.68
CA ALA A 220 -7.33 -24.41 -33.91
C ALA A 220 -7.23 -22.91 -33.61
N ALA A 221 -6.28 -22.25 -34.26
CA ALA A 221 -6.02 -20.83 -34.03
C ALA A 221 -7.24 -19.98 -34.36
N THR A 222 -7.57 -19.05 -33.46
CA THR A 222 -8.64 -18.05 -33.59
C THR A 222 -8.07 -16.64 -33.51
N ASN A 223 -8.66 -15.70 -34.26
CA ASN A 223 -8.19 -14.31 -34.26
C ASN A 223 -8.15 -13.73 -32.85
N GLY A 224 -7.05 -13.11 -32.47
CA GLY A 224 -6.80 -12.54 -31.15
C GLY A 224 -6.32 -13.54 -30.09
N GLN A 225 -6.17 -14.82 -30.43
CA GLN A 225 -5.64 -15.84 -29.53
C GLN A 225 -4.18 -15.58 -29.21
N ARG A 226 -3.80 -15.63 -27.92
CA ARG A 226 -2.48 -15.23 -27.45
C ARG A 226 -1.85 -16.30 -26.56
N TYR A 227 -0.57 -16.56 -26.77
CA TYR A 227 0.20 -17.50 -25.96
C TYR A 227 1.51 -16.86 -25.49
N LEU A 228 1.80 -16.99 -24.21
CA LEU A 228 3.13 -16.77 -23.66
C LEU A 228 3.94 -18.05 -23.87
N ILE A 229 5.07 -17.96 -24.56
CA ILE A 229 5.89 -19.12 -24.90
C ILE A 229 7.08 -19.25 -23.95
N THR A 230 7.34 -20.49 -23.52
CA THR A 230 8.43 -20.82 -22.60
C THR A 230 9.73 -21.21 -23.31
N GLU A 231 9.69 -21.41 -24.62
CA GLU A 231 10.82 -21.87 -25.39
C GLU A 231 10.88 -21.17 -26.75
N LYS A 232 12.09 -20.93 -27.22
CA LYS A 232 12.34 -20.37 -28.55
C LYS A 232 11.90 -21.28 -29.69
N ILE A 233 11.24 -20.72 -30.68
CA ILE A 233 10.88 -21.35 -31.94
C ILE A 233 11.42 -20.57 -33.14
N THR A 234 11.60 -21.28 -34.25
CA THR A 234 11.93 -20.69 -35.56
C THR A 234 10.97 -21.21 -36.61
N ALA A 235 10.67 -20.40 -37.60
CA ALA A 235 9.77 -20.78 -38.71
C ALA A 235 10.22 -22.06 -39.46
N LEU A 236 11.53 -22.25 -39.59
CA LEU A 236 12.08 -23.45 -40.23
C LEU A 236 12.01 -24.69 -39.34
N GLY A 237 12.26 -24.53 -38.03
CA GLY A 237 12.26 -25.64 -37.08
C GLY A 237 10.85 -26.09 -36.66
N TYR A 238 9.93 -25.16 -36.64
CA TYR A 238 8.54 -25.38 -36.18
C TYR A 238 7.53 -24.79 -37.18
N PRO A 239 7.36 -25.46 -38.35
CA PRO A 239 6.56 -24.92 -39.45
C PRO A 239 5.08 -24.76 -39.12
N ASN A 240 4.57 -25.44 -38.08
CA ASN A 240 3.19 -25.29 -37.62
C ASN A 240 2.91 -23.88 -37.04
N TRP A 241 3.93 -23.22 -36.48
CA TRP A 241 3.86 -21.84 -36.01
C TRP A 241 4.21 -20.87 -37.14
N ASN A 242 5.15 -21.22 -38.00
CA ASN A 242 5.66 -20.40 -39.12
C ASN A 242 6.06 -18.98 -38.67
N ILE A 243 6.72 -18.88 -37.52
CA ILE A 243 7.16 -17.62 -36.88
C ILE A 243 8.50 -17.83 -36.18
N ASP A 244 9.34 -16.81 -36.16
CA ASP A 244 10.50 -16.70 -35.27
C ASP A 244 10.09 -15.97 -34.02
N ALA A 245 10.19 -16.60 -32.84
CA ALA A 245 9.89 -16.02 -31.55
C ALA A 245 10.85 -16.58 -30.50
N ASP A 246 11.26 -15.70 -29.57
CA ASP A 246 12.18 -16.04 -28.50
C ASP A 246 11.41 -16.49 -27.24
N GLU A 247 12.10 -17.15 -26.33
CA GLU A 247 11.59 -17.48 -25.00
C GLU A 247 11.06 -16.23 -24.30
N ASN A 248 9.95 -16.34 -23.61
CA ASN A 248 9.22 -15.25 -22.93
C ASN A 248 8.49 -14.27 -23.86
N ASP A 249 8.53 -14.44 -25.15
CA ASP A 249 7.69 -13.65 -26.07
C ASP A 249 6.21 -14.04 -25.90
N ILE A 250 5.31 -13.07 -26.20
CA ILE A 250 3.89 -13.38 -26.39
C ILE A 250 3.60 -13.36 -27.89
N ILE A 251 3.08 -14.46 -28.38
CA ILE A 251 2.65 -14.62 -29.77
C ILE A 251 1.12 -14.49 -29.86
N GLU A 252 0.64 -13.88 -30.93
CA GLU A 252 -0.77 -13.63 -31.20
C GLU A 252 -1.14 -14.06 -32.61
N TYR A 253 -2.29 -14.72 -32.75
CA TYR A 253 -2.85 -15.03 -34.06
C TYR A 253 -3.73 -13.85 -34.56
N ASN A 254 -3.32 -13.21 -35.62
CA ASN A 254 -4.00 -12.03 -36.19
C ASN A 254 -5.13 -12.37 -37.18
N GLY A 255 -5.59 -13.62 -37.21
CA GLY A 255 -6.60 -14.13 -38.13
C GLY A 255 -6.02 -14.70 -39.44
N SER A 256 -4.73 -14.51 -39.69
CA SER A 256 -4.04 -15.03 -40.90
C SER A 256 -2.74 -15.73 -40.54
N ALA A 257 -1.99 -15.21 -39.57
CA ALA A 257 -0.69 -15.74 -39.18
C ALA A 257 -0.43 -15.44 -37.70
N TRP A 258 0.49 -16.17 -37.09
CA TRP A 258 1.05 -15.88 -35.80
C TRP A 258 2.06 -14.73 -35.94
N VAL A 259 2.02 -13.79 -35.02
CA VAL A 259 2.94 -12.63 -34.90
C VAL A 259 3.41 -12.46 -33.47
N VAL A 260 4.60 -11.92 -33.25
CA VAL A 260 5.07 -11.56 -31.92
C VAL A 260 4.37 -10.26 -31.50
N SER A 261 3.50 -10.34 -30.49
CA SER A 261 2.77 -9.18 -29.96
C SER A 261 3.48 -8.53 -28.77
N PHE A 262 4.30 -9.30 -28.04
CA PHE A 262 5.21 -8.80 -27.01
C PHE A 262 6.58 -9.43 -27.26
N ASN A 263 7.56 -8.58 -27.51
CA ASN A 263 8.93 -9.03 -27.73
C ASN A 263 9.75 -8.81 -26.45
N ALA A 264 10.04 -9.89 -25.73
CA ALA A 264 10.74 -9.88 -24.45
C ALA A 264 12.10 -9.17 -24.50
N SER A 265 12.87 -9.39 -25.57
CA SER A 265 14.20 -8.81 -25.73
C SER A 265 14.18 -7.29 -25.86
N SER A 266 13.10 -6.71 -26.37
CA SER A 266 12.89 -5.26 -26.50
C SER A 266 12.38 -4.59 -25.21
N GLN A 267 11.93 -5.37 -24.22
CA GLN A 267 11.33 -4.91 -22.98
C GLN A 267 12.25 -5.11 -21.76
N THR A 268 13.53 -5.22 -21.99
CA THR A 268 14.53 -5.36 -20.92
C THR A 268 14.50 -4.14 -20.00
N GLY A 269 14.34 -4.36 -18.70
CA GLY A 269 14.29 -3.29 -17.69
C GLY A 269 12.92 -2.62 -17.52
N ASN A 270 11.93 -2.95 -18.34
CA ASN A 270 10.55 -2.51 -18.15
C ASN A 270 9.75 -3.55 -17.34
N THR A 271 8.76 -3.08 -16.58
CA THR A 271 7.83 -3.95 -15.87
C THR A 271 6.50 -3.96 -16.61
N HIS A 272 5.98 -5.15 -16.87
CA HIS A 272 4.68 -5.35 -17.51
C HIS A 272 3.86 -6.39 -16.75
N TYR A 273 2.54 -6.31 -16.90
CA TYR A 273 1.60 -7.26 -16.28
C TYR A 273 0.66 -7.81 -17.35
N THR A 274 0.36 -9.09 -17.27
CA THR A 274 -0.62 -9.78 -18.13
C THR A 274 -1.36 -10.84 -17.34
N HIS A 275 -2.63 -11.04 -17.65
CA HIS A 275 -3.45 -12.07 -17.03
C HIS A 275 -3.44 -13.34 -17.89
N ASN A 276 -3.30 -14.50 -17.26
CA ASN A 276 -3.46 -15.81 -17.92
C ASN A 276 -4.88 -16.31 -17.67
N ILE A 277 -5.71 -16.29 -18.72
CA ILE A 277 -7.12 -16.67 -18.66
C ILE A 277 -7.31 -18.10 -18.18
N PHE A 278 -6.44 -19.02 -18.62
CA PHE A 278 -6.57 -20.44 -18.29
C PHE A 278 -6.34 -20.74 -16.80
N THR A 279 -5.39 -20.04 -16.17
CA THR A 279 -5.03 -20.27 -14.76
C THR A 279 -5.66 -19.26 -13.83
N SER A 280 -6.28 -18.21 -14.37
CA SER A 280 -6.78 -17.03 -13.63
C SER A 280 -5.71 -16.39 -12.74
N LYS A 281 -4.46 -16.38 -13.22
CA LYS A 281 -3.32 -15.78 -12.50
C LYS A 281 -2.73 -14.65 -13.32
N GLN A 282 -2.34 -13.58 -12.62
CA GLN A 282 -1.58 -12.50 -13.22
C GLN A 282 -0.08 -12.80 -13.14
N TYR A 283 0.62 -12.44 -14.21
CA TYR A 283 2.07 -12.56 -14.33
C TYR A 283 2.71 -11.19 -14.51
N GLN A 284 3.88 -11.01 -13.91
CA GLN A 284 4.71 -9.83 -14.02
C GLN A 284 5.95 -10.14 -14.87
N TRP A 285 6.20 -9.32 -15.87
CA TRP A 285 7.49 -9.26 -16.57
C TRP A 285 8.45 -8.43 -15.74
N THR A 286 9.57 -9.00 -15.32
CA THR A 286 10.59 -8.34 -14.47
C THR A 286 11.65 -7.56 -15.28
N GLY A 287 11.53 -7.57 -16.61
CA GLY A 287 12.58 -7.13 -17.53
C GLY A 287 13.49 -8.26 -18.01
N THR A 288 13.35 -9.48 -17.46
CA THR A 288 14.15 -10.66 -17.82
C THR A 288 13.33 -11.93 -17.93
N GLN A 289 12.26 -12.06 -17.15
CA GLN A 289 11.40 -13.24 -17.10
C GLN A 289 10.00 -12.90 -16.60
N TRP A 290 9.04 -13.75 -16.92
CA TRP A 290 7.70 -13.72 -16.37
C TRP A 290 7.63 -14.51 -15.06
N ILE A 291 7.10 -13.89 -14.01
CA ILE A 291 6.84 -14.52 -12.71
C ILE A 291 5.40 -14.25 -12.30
N SER A 292 4.84 -15.04 -11.39
CA SER A 292 3.54 -14.69 -10.77
C SER A 292 3.62 -13.34 -10.06
N SER A 293 2.65 -12.46 -10.27
CA SER A 293 2.75 -11.05 -9.84
C SER A 293 2.79 -10.85 -8.33
N TYR A 294 2.21 -11.77 -7.56
CA TYR A 294 2.14 -11.71 -6.09
C TYR A 294 2.76 -12.91 -5.38
N GLU A 295 3.11 -13.97 -6.10
CA GLU A 295 3.79 -15.14 -5.52
C GLU A 295 5.28 -14.86 -5.38
N GLY A 296 5.89 -15.35 -4.32
CA GLY A 296 7.31 -15.19 -4.10
C GLY A 296 7.66 -14.92 -2.64
N GLU A 297 8.90 -14.48 -2.41
CA GLU A 297 9.41 -14.14 -1.08
C GLU A 297 9.48 -12.62 -0.91
N TYR A 298 8.84 -12.16 0.15
CA TYR A 298 8.83 -10.77 0.58
C TYR A 298 9.74 -10.60 1.80
N LYS A 299 10.86 -9.93 1.61
CA LYS A 299 11.84 -9.67 2.67
C LYS A 299 11.29 -8.69 3.71
N PRO A 300 11.94 -8.59 4.89
CA PRO A 300 11.58 -7.60 5.89
C PRO A 300 11.48 -6.19 5.28
N GLY A 301 10.36 -5.50 5.55
CA GLY A 301 10.06 -4.18 4.97
C GLY A 301 9.23 -4.20 3.68
N TYR A 302 9.09 -5.36 3.02
CA TYR A 302 8.25 -5.52 1.84
C TYR A 302 6.91 -6.20 2.13
N TRP A 303 6.60 -6.46 3.37
CA TRP A 303 5.33 -7.00 3.80
C TRP A 303 4.94 -6.46 5.18
N ARG A 304 3.65 -6.48 5.45
CA ARG A 304 3.08 -6.17 6.77
C ARG A 304 1.80 -6.97 7.00
N ILE A 305 1.55 -7.25 8.26
CA ILE A 305 0.32 -7.91 8.70
C ILE A 305 -0.50 -6.92 9.52
N ILE A 306 -1.81 -6.95 9.33
CA ILE A 306 -2.79 -6.23 10.14
C ILE A 306 -3.59 -7.31 10.88
N LEU A 307 -3.50 -7.30 12.21
CA LEU A 307 -4.12 -8.27 13.08
C LEU A 307 -5.43 -7.75 13.66
#